data_c2b8727bffd272b783928c6b7e6047b1
#
_entry.id   c2b8727bffd272b783928c6b7e6047b1
#
_cell.length_a   1.000
_cell.length_b   1.000
_cell.length_c   1.000
_cell.angle_alpha   90.00
_cell.angle_beta   90.00
_cell.angle_gamma   90.00
#
_symmetry.space_group_name_H-M   'P 1'
#
loop_
_entity.id
_entity.type
_entity.pdbx_description
1 polymer ?
#
loop_
_entity_poly.entity_id
_entity_poly.type
_entity_poly.pdbx_seq_one_letter_code
_entity_poly.pdbx_strand_id
1 'polypeptide(L)'
;MGAARLIKYNGGRMSRLLVYVHYNKYNVVSEYIYFQLKSIRSIYSDIVFVSNSHVSKDIVQYLQSERLIDFFIQRDNIGYDFAAWKEGLNQVTFYQYDSVTLMNDTCFGPLWDLEDYYSQFDSDVDVDFWGMTNHLETKIDSVVVPEHLQSYFMVFKKRILQSQAFVGFWSSVSELTDIQDVIKLYESQLTKILLSEGYSYKCALDTSICCKTLENSNITLEYPEVILKNNVPFIKIKSFTEYPDRIYSLLHLIRMKTKYPVELIERHLRQIIIPGTSFIPQIRVSQTTETVRSSTSVLLHVHIESVSIFEEYIEELCKIADRCQLLITLPEADFSNKCSIVERCLFTYQLRAQIAKLTDELHFFEIVNNYMGDAKYLAHVTVKQTKEIKYSVEDIIDRHQLRKMFFTSFDAVISNFESQSNLAVVIPDLTTNQRYDRQSLREGNPELIRQLNILYESLVRTKKVDFYKVPYIIGEEVSWYWIKTEHYKKIEEKFRNIDFSKEDRLLLVPILFIYSAWDLSNDYAVVENTENVSPI
;
A
#
# COMPACT_ATOMS: atom_id res chain seq x y z
N MET A 1 29.84 23.55 -12.20
CA MET A 1 30.85 23.69 -11.13
C MET A 1 30.11 23.91 -9.83
N GLY A 2 29.83 22.82 -9.10
CA GLY A 2 29.17 22.87 -7.80
C GLY A 2 30.18 23.28 -6.73
N ALA A 3 29.86 24.29 -5.95
CA ALA A 3 30.68 24.73 -4.84
C ALA A 3 30.77 23.62 -3.80
N ALA A 4 31.95 23.06 -3.58
CA ALA A 4 32.21 22.10 -2.52
C ALA A 4 31.86 22.73 -1.17
N ARG A 5 30.83 22.24 -0.51
CA ARG A 5 30.44 22.67 0.84
C ARG A 5 31.49 22.11 1.80
N LEU A 6 32.30 22.99 2.40
CA LEU A 6 33.24 22.61 3.46
C LEU A 6 32.45 22.03 4.65
N ILE A 7 32.78 20.79 5.04
CA ILE A 7 32.23 20.13 6.22
C ILE A 7 32.55 21.00 7.44
N LYS A 8 31.52 21.51 8.12
CA LYS A 8 31.72 22.19 9.40
C LYS A 8 32.13 21.16 10.44
N TYR A 9 33.32 21.26 10.95
CA TYR A 9 33.78 20.50 12.11
C TYR A 9 32.90 20.82 13.32
N ASN A 10 31.98 19.90 13.64
CA ASN A 10 31.18 19.97 14.85
C ASN A 10 31.85 19.13 15.93
N GLY A 11 32.48 19.79 16.90
CA GLY A 11 33.13 19.28 18.08
C GLY A 11 32.91 17.81 18.45
N GLY A 12 33.79 16.91 17.96
CA GLY A 12 33.90 15.54 18.46
C GLY A 12 32.91 14.50 17.87
N ARG A 13 31.93 14.89 17.05
CA ARG A 13 30.99 13.93 16.42
C ARG A 13 31.53 13.43 15.08
N MET A 14 31.47 12.11 14.88
CA MET A 14 31.85 11.46 13.61
C MET A 14 31.02 12.03 12.45
N SER A 15 31.70 12.39 11.35
CA SER A 15 31.04 12.83 10.13
C SER A 15 30.67 11.60 9.29
N ARG A 16 29.36 11.37 9.07
CA ARG A 16 28.85 10.22 8.33
C ARG A 16 28.00 10.68 7.15
N LEU A 17 28.23 10.07 5.99
CA LEU A 17 27.46 10.24 4.77
C LEU A 17 26.53 9.03 4.57
N LEU A 18 25.29 9.29 4.21
CA LEU A 18 24.37 8.28 3.67
C LEU A 18 24.14 8.53 2.18
N VAL A 19 24.34 7.53 1.34
CA VAL A 19 23.80 7.49 -0.03
C VAL A 19 22.65 6.51 -0.04
N TYR A 20 21.42 7.06 -0.06
CA TYR A 20 20.18 6.30 -0.03
C TYR A 20 19.60 6.17 -1.43
N VAL A 21 19.39 4.94 -1.90
CA VAL A 21 18.82 4.66 -3.23
C VAL A 21 17.36 4.26 -3.09
N HIS A 22 16.52 4.90 -3.88
CA HIS A 22 15.08 4.68 -3.96
C HIS A 22 14.68 4.22 -5.36
N TYR A 23 13.81 3.20 -5.40
CA TYR A 23 13.12 2.80 -6.61
C TYR A 23 11.70 2.33 -6.33
N ASN A 24 10.74 2.90 -7.04
CA ASN A 24 9.36 2.44 -7.03
C ASN A 24 8.79 2.48 -8.46
N LYS A 25 8.38 1.33 -8.98
CA LYS A 25 7.84 1.21 -10.35
C LYS A 25 6.60 2.07 -10.64
N TYR A 26 5.95 2.58 -9.59
CA TYR A 26 4.79 3.47 -9.68
C TYR A 26 5.12 4.93 -9.38
N ASN A 27 6.40 5.27 -9.24
CA ASN A 27 6.88 6.62 -8.96
C ASN A 27 6.36 7.20 -7.62
N VAL A 28 6.21 6.37 -6.61
CA VAL A 28 5.71 6.75 -5.28
C VAL A 28 6.83 6.62 -4.26
N VAL A 29 7.05 7.67 -3.48
CA VAL A 29 7.86 7.58 -2.25
C VAL A 29 6.93 7.12 -1.13
N SER A 30 7.07 5.85 -0.72
CA SER A 30 6.20 5.23 0.28
C SER A 30 6.44 5.78 1.68
N GLU A 31 5.42 5.79 2.54
CA GLU A 31 5.50 6.39 3.88
C GLU A 31 6.58 5.77 4.78
N TYR A 32 6.86 4.47 4.63
CA TYR A 32 7.93 3.84 5.39
C TYR A 32 9.31 4.46 5.09
N ILE A 33 9.53 5.03 3.90
CA ILE A 33 10.78 5.71 3.52
C ILE A 33 10.93 7.03 4.29
N TYR A 34 9.84 7.81 4.41
CA TYR A 34 9.86 9.02 5.25
C TYR A 34 10.17 8.70 6.71
N PHE A 35 9.52 7.65 7.23
CA PHE A 35 9.78 7.17 8.59
C PHE A 35 11.24 6.72 8.75
N GLN A 36 11.77 5.96 7.79
CA GLN A 36 13.14 5.47 7.79
C GLN A 36 14.14 6.62 7.78
N LEU A 37 14.01 7.55 6.84
CA LEU A 37 14.87 8.74 6.77
C LEU A 37 14.81 9.58 8.05
N LYS A 38 13.62 9.79 8.59
CA LYS A 38 13.43 10.54 9.85
C LYS A 38 14.10 9.83 11.04
N SER A 39 13.97 8.53 11.13
CA SER A 39 14.52 7.72 12.23
C SER A 39 16.04 7.70 12.24
N ILE A 40 16.67 7.77 11.06
CA ILE A 40 18.14 7.66 10.94
C ILE A 40 18.81 9.02 10.71
N ARG A 41 18.06 10.09 10.52
CA ARG A 41 18.60 11.42 10.17
C ARG A 41 19.67 11.92 11.15
N SER A 42 19.49 11.66 12.45
CA SER A 42 20.42 12.10 13.48
C SER A 42 21.81 11.46 13.36
N ILE A 43 21.93 10.31 12.72
CA ILE A 43 23.17 9.56 12.57
C ILE A 43 24.10 10.20 11.54
N TYR A 44 23.54 10.82 10.50
CA TYR A 44 24.27 11.29 9.34
C TYR A 44 24.44 12.81 9.32
N SER A 45 25.63 13.25 8.89
CA SER A 45 25.91 14.65 8.61
C SER A 45 25.20 15.10 7.36
N ASP A 46 25.28 14.28 6.31
CA ASP A 46 24.65 14.53 5.01
C ASP A 46 23.98 13.25 4.48
N ILE A 47 22.85 13.45 3.79
CA ILE A 47 22.09 12.39 3.12
C ILE A 47 21.93 12.76 1.65
N VAL A 48 22.47 11.94 0.76
CA VAL A 48 22.25 11.99 -0.69
C VAL A 48 21.14 10.99 -1.02
N PHE A 49 20.00 11.48 -1.46
CA PHE A 49 18.87 10.65 -1.89
C PHE A 49 18.88 10.53 -3.42
N VAL A 50 19.14 9.34 -3.92
CA VAL A 50 19.16 9.03 -5.35
C VAL A 50 17.89 8.25 -5.69
N SER A 51 17.04 8.80 -6.55
CA SER A 51 15.84 8.11 -7.00
C SER A 51 15.99 7.59 -8.43
N ASN A 52 15.84 6.29 -8.58
CA ASN A 52 15.69 5.61 -9.87
C ASN A 52 14.23 5.66 -10.39
N SER A 53 13.41 6.52 -9.80
CA SER A 53 12.00 6.75 -10.15
C SER A 53 11.72 8.23 -10.31
N HIS A 54 10.67 8.57 -11.05
CA HIS A 54 10.24 9.97 -11.15
C HIS A 54 9.58 10.43 -9.85
N VAL A 55 10.21 11.36 -9.14
CA VAL A 55 9.69 11.97 -7.90
C VAL A 55 9.23 13.40 -8.21
N SER A 56 8.00 13.75 -7.80
CA SER A 56 7.47 15.10 -8.02
C SER A 56 8.27 16.16 -7.26
N LYS A 57 8.30 17.37 -7.81
CA LYS A 57 9.00 18.51 -7.17
C LYS A 57 8.50 18.80 -5.75
N ASP A 58 7.21 18.63 -5.52
CA ASP A 58 6.59 18.89 -4.20
C ASP A 58 7.11 17.90 -3.15
N ILE A 59 7.26 16.63 -3.51
CA ILE A 59 7.84 15.59 -2.64
C ILE A 59 9.31 15.92 -2.34
N VAL A 60 10.09 16.32 -3.35
CA VAL A 60 11.50 16.70 -3.15
C VAL A 60 11.60 17.92 -2.23
N GLN A 61 10.78 18.95 -2.43
CA GLN A 61 10.73 20.12 -1.58
C GLN A 61 10.34 19.76 -0.14
N TYR A 62 9.39 18.87 0.05
CA TYR A 62 9.01 18.38 1.37
C TYR A 62 10.18 17.67 2.07
N LEU A 63 10.84 16.72 1.39
CA LEU A 63 11.99 15.99 1.95
C LEU A 63 13.12 16.95 2.37
N GLN A 64 13.37 17.99 1.58
CA GLN A 64 14.41 19.00 1.87
C GLN A 64 13.98 19.98 2.97
N SER A 65 12.73 20.46 2.97
CA SER A 65 12.21 21.39 4.00
C SER A 65 12.16 20.75 5.38
N GLU A 66 11.79 19.47 5.46
CA GLU A 66 11.85 18.67 6.68
C GLU A 66 13.27 18.21 7.05
N ARG A 67 14.27 18.58 6.26
CA ARG A 67 15.68 18.20 6.44
C ARG A 67 15.91 16.69 6.49
N LEU A 68 15.10 15.93 5.79
CA LEU A 68 15.25 14.48 5.69
C LEU A 68 16.37 14.11 4.74
N ILE A 69 16.64 14.97 3.74
CA ILE A 69 17.74 14.82 2.77
C ILE A 69 18.46 16.14 2.57
N ASP A 70 19.75 16.09 2.19
CA ASP A 70 20.56 17.27 1.86
C ASP A 70 20.73 17.44 0.34
N PHE A 71 20.84 16.32 -0.39
CA PHE A 71 20.99 16.29 -1.83
C PHE A 71 19.97 15.34 -2.46
N PHE A 72 19.51 15.70 -3.65
CA PHE A 72 18.57 14.88 -4.44
C PHE A 72 19.10 14.69 -5.85
N ILE A 73 19.07 13.44 -6.31
CA ILE A 73 19.41 13.05 -7.67
C ILE A 73 18.25 12.20 -8.21
N GLN A 74 17.78 12.50 -9.41
CA GLN A 74 16.82 11.68 -10.14
C GLN A 74 17.47 11.13 -11.40
N ARG A 75 17.30 9.83 -11.62
CA ARG A 75 17.87 9.12 -12.76
C ARG A 75 16.95 7.99 -13.24
N ASP A 76 17.24 7.45 -14.41
CA ASP A 76 16.57 6.25 -14.91
C ASP A 76 17.09 4.99 -14.16
N ASN A 77 16.25 3.96 -14.06
CA ASN A 77 16.61 2.71 -13.36
C ASN A 77 17.47 1.78 -14.23
N ILE A 78 18.63 2.30 -14.71
CA ILE A 78 19.63 1.55 -15.46
C ILE A 78 20.87 1.38 -14.58
N GLY A 79 21.41 0.15 -14.48
CA GLY A 79 22.51 -0.19 -13.56
C GLY A 79 22.08 -0.24 -12.09
N TYR A 80 20.77 -0.15 -11.82
CA TYR A 80 20.11 -0.38 -10.52
C TYR A 80 20.78 0.38 -9.37
N ASP A 81 20.93 -0.25 -8.20
CA ASP A 81 21.45 0.38 -6.99
C ASP A 81 22.93 0.76 -7.13
N PHE A 82 23.75 -0.07 -7.77
CA PHE A 82 25.19 0.18 -7.88
C PHE A 82 25.52 1.42 -8.72
N ALA A 83 24.85 1.60 -9.85
CA ALA A 83 25.02 2.83 -10.64
C ALA A 83 24.47 4.06 -9.89
N ALA A 84 23.37 3.92 -9.16
CA ALA A 84 22.80 4.98 -8.35
C ALA A 84 23.72 5.38 -7.18
N TRP A 85 24.32 4.41 -6.47
CA TRP A 85 25.31 4.71 -5.43
C TRP A 85 26.55 5.39 -6.00
N LYS A 86 27.05 4.95 -7.15
CA LYS A 86 28.16 5.62 -7.83
C LYS A 86 27.85 7.09 -8.10
N GLU A 87 26.66 7.39 -8.63
CA GLU A 87 26.25 8.75 -8.91
C GLU A 87 26.11 9.59 -7.63
N GLY A 88 25.51 9.00 -6.58
CA GLY A 88 25.40 9.64 -5.27
C GLY A 88 26.76 9.92 -4.62
N LEU A 89 27.72 9.01 -4.72
CA LEU A 89 29.09 9.20 -4.24
C LEU A 89 29.78 10.34 -4.99
N ASN A 90 29.58 10.46 -6.30
CA ASN A 90 30.15 11.53 -7.11
C ASN A 90 29.56 12.92 -6.83
N GLN A 91 28.39 12.98 -6.16
CA GLN A 91 27.77 14.26 -5.81
C GLN A 91 28.52 15.02 -4.73
N VAL A 92 29.30 14.31 -3.89
CA VAL A 92 30.00 14.86 -2.74
C VAL A 92 31.44 14.38 -2.67
N THR A 93 32.26 15.05 -1.88
CA THR A 93 33.65 14.61 -1.62
C THR A 93 33.63 13.53 -0.53
N PHE A 94 33.16 12.33 -0.87
CA PHE A 94 32.86 11.26 0.08
C PHE A 94 34.06 10.81 0.95
N TYR A 95 35.28 10.90 0.44
CA TYR A 95 36.50 10.51 1.17
C TYR A 95 36.88 11.46 2.33
N GLN A 96 36.15 12.57 2.49
CA GLN A 96 36.32 13.47 3.64
C GLN A 96 35.53 13.02 4.86
N TYR A 97 34.51 12.17 4.70
CA TYR A 97 33.72 11.65 5.81
C TYR A 97 34.50 10.57 6.57
N ASP A 98 34.13 10.38 7.84
CA ASP A 98 34.69 9.32 8.67
C ASP A 98 34.10 7.95 8.30
N SER A 99 32.87 7.95 7.80
CA SER A 99 32.26 6.76 7.17
C SER A 99 31.22 7.13 6.10
N VAL A 100 30.99 6.21 5.18
CA VAL A 100 29.95 6.27 4.16
C VAL A 100 29.07 5.04 4.29
N THR A 101 27.77 5.27 4.31
CA THR A 101 26.75 4.21 4.27
C THR A 101 26.09 4.20 2.89
N LEU A 102 26.01 3.02 2.30
CA LEU A 102 25.23 2.75 1.11
C LEU A 102 24.02 1.93 1.52
N MET A 103 22.83 2.44 1.23
CA MET A 103 21.56 1.83 1.64
C MET A 103 20.55 1.96 0.51
N ASN A 104 19.63 0.99 0.40
CA ASN A 104 18.50 1.05 -0.51
C ASN A 104 17.17 0.85 0.23
N ASP A 105 16.07 1.01 -0.50
CA ASP A 105 14.71 0.96 0.03
C ASP A 105 14.07 -0.45 0.02
N THR A 106 14.86 -1.51 -0.14
CA THR A 106 14.34 -2.88 -0.24
C THR A 106 13.95 -3.52 1.09
N CYS A 107 14.14 -2.80 2.20
CA CYS A 107 13.85 -3.28 3.55
C CYS A 107 12.97 -2.31 4.35
N PHE A 108 12.09 -2.85 5.18
CA PHE A 108 11.45 -2.10 6.26
C PHE A 108 12.40 -1.96 7.44
N GLY A 109 12.33 -0.83 8.15
CA GLY A 109 13.14 -0.53 9.33
C GLY A 109 13.43 0.97 9.48
N PRO A 110 14.28 1.37 10.46
CA PRO A 110 14.90 0.49 11.43
C PRO A 110 13.89 -0.01 12.47
N LEU A 111 13.93 -1.31 12.77
CA LEU A 111 13.08 -1.96 13.78
C LEU A 111 13.60 -1.73 15.21
N TRP A 112 14.89 -1.49 15.35
CA TRP A 112 15.60 -1.13 16.56
C TRP A 112 16.54 0.04 16.29
N ASP A 113 17.04 0.65 17.35
CA ASP A 113 17.91 1.81 17.24
C ASP A 113 19.20 1.45 16.47
N LEU A 114 19.47 2.21 15.42
CA LEU A 114 20.63 1.99 14.57
C LEU A 114 21.92 2.58 15.19
N GLU A 115 21.83 3.53 16.14
CA GLU A 115 22.99 4.10 16.82
C GLU A 115 23.75 3.04 17.64
N ASP A 116 23.07 2.03 18.16
CA ASP A 116 23.72 0.93 18.90
C ASP A 116 24.71 0.17 18.01
N TYR A 117 24.32 -0.09 16.75
CA TYR A 117 25.19 -0.76 15.78
C TYR A 117 26.38 0.11 15.38
N TYR A 118 26.15 1.41 15.16
CA TYR A 118 27.25 2.33 14.87
C TYR A 118 28.23 2.40 16.05
N SER A 119 27.75 2.50 17.27
CA SER A 119 28.58 2.52 18.48
C SER A 119 29.43 1.26 18.61
N GLN A 120 28.85 0.09 18.33
CA GLN A 120 29.54 -1.19 18.36
C GLN A 120 30.65 -1.26 17.30
N PHE A 121 30.33 -0.98 16.04
CA PHE A 121 31.27 -1.17 14.93
C PHE A 121 32.26 -0.01 14.79
N ASP A 122 31.93 1.22 15.16
CA ASP A 122 32.85 2.35 15.14
C ASP A 122 33.98 2.18 16.15
N SER A 123 33.68 1.58 17.30
CA SER A 123 34.70 1.28 18.33
C SER A 123 35.59 0.09 17.98
N ASP A 124 35.20 -0.76 17.06
CA ASP A 124 35.96 -1.94 16.65
C ASP A 124 37.04 -1.56 15.61
N VAL A 125 38.29 -1.52 16.09
CA VAL A 125 39.45 -1.10 15.27
C VAL A 125 39.84 -2.13 14.22
N ASP A 126 39.41 -3.37 14.36
CA ASP A 126 39.72 -4.47 13.44
C ASP A 126 38.71 -4.56 12.29
N VAL A 127 37.71 -3.69 12.25
CA VAL A 127 36.68 -3.66 11.23
C VAL A 127 36.84 -2.43 10.35
N ASP A 128 37.03 -2.63 9.07
CA ASP A 128 37.14 -1.58 8.06
C ASP A 128 35.79 -1.27 7.39
N PHE A 129 34.95 -2.29 7.23
CA PHE A 129 33.58 -2.12 6.73
C PHE A 129 32.62 -3.13 7.38
N TRP A 130 31.35 -2.81 7.40
CA TRP A 130 30.35 -3.66 8.01
C TRP A 130 28.98 -3.52 7.37
N GLY A 131 28.10 -4.48 7.65
CA GLY A 131 26.74 -4.47 7.18
C GLY A 131 25.81 -5.20 8.13
N MET A 132 24.56 -5.40 7.72
CA MET A 132 23.58 -6.06 8.58
C MET A 132 23.69 -7.57 8.53
N THR A 133 23.85 -8.14 7.34
CA THR A 133 23.93 -9.59 7.12
C THR A 133 24.89 -9.89 5.97
N ASN A 134 25.46 -11.09 5.97
CA ASN A 134 26.19 -11.64 4.82
C ASN A 134 25.29 -12.62 4.04
N HIS A 135 25.67 -12.89 2.81
CA HIS A 135 25.22 -14.03 2.01
C HIS A 135 26.37 -14.99 1.90
N LEU A 136 26.17 -16.25 2.28
CA LEU A 136 27.22 -17.24 2.22
C LEU A 136 27.59 -17.60 0.77
N GLU A 137 28.78 -18.14 0.59
CA GLU A 137 29.18 -18.66 -0.70
C GLU A 137 28.14 -19.66 -1.21
N THR A 138 27.69 -19.49 -2.43
CA THR A 138 26.70 -20.36 -3.05
C THR A 138 27.06 -20.64 -4.51
N LYS A 139 26.43 -21.65 -5.11
CA LYS A 139 26.63 -22.00 -6.50
C LYS A 139 25.32 -21.90 -7.27
N ILE A 140 25.28 -21.00 -8.25
CA ILE A 140 24.12 -20.79 -9.12
C ILE A 140 24.55 -21.15 -10.56
N ASP A 141 23.88 -22.09 -11.20
CA ASP A 141 24.15 -22.52 -12.57
C ASP A 141 25.64 -22.78 -12.85
N SER A 142 26.33 -23.48 -11.94
CA SER A 142 27.76 -23.78 -12.00
C SER A 142 28.70 -22.58 -11.75
N VAL A 143 28.19 -21.37 -11.52
CA VAL A 143 28.98 -20.20 -11.15
C VAL A 143 29.04 -20.08 -9.63
N VAL A 144 30.25 -19.96 -9.08
CA VAL A 144 30.45 -19.71 -7.65
C VAL A 144 30.19 -18.23 -7.39
N VAL A 145 29.20 -17.93 -6.55
CA VAL A 145 28.94 -16.61 -5.98
C VAL A 145 29.64 -16.55 -4.64
N PRO A 146 30.68 -15.74 -4.47
CA PRO A 146 31.45 -15.70 -3.23
C PRO A 146 30.61 -15.15 -2.06
N GLU A 147 31.03 -15.47 -0.85
CA GLU A 147 30.48 -14.83 0.35
C GLU A 147 30.66 -13.31 0.28
N HIS A 148 29.60 -12.58 0.62
CA HIS A 148 29.60 -11.12 0.55
C HIS A 148 28.60 -10.51 1.53
N LEU A 149 28.82 -9.22 1.90
CA LEU A 149 27.83 -8.42 2.59
C LEU A 149 26.63 -8.18 1.67
N GLN A 150 25.42 -8.35 2.20
CA GLN A 150 24.21 -8.01 1.44
C GLN A 150 24.08 -6.50 1.28
N SER A 151 23.81 -6.07 0.06
CA SER A 151 23.92 -4.68 -0.38
C SER A 151 22.85 -3.73 0.17
N TYR A 152 21.79 -4.23 0.85
CA TYR A 152 20.75 -3.35 1.34
C TYR A 152 21.19 -2.35 2.43
N PHE A 153 22.34 -2.64 3.10
CA PHE A 153 22.96 -1.76 4.10
C PHE A 153 24.45 -2.09 4.27
N MET A 154 25.32 -1.20 3.83
CA MET A 154 26.77 -1.36 3.90
C MET A 154 27.42 -0.07 4.41
N VAL A 155 28.33 -0.17 5.36
CA VAL A 155 29.08 0.97 5.92
C VAL A 155 30.56 0.78 5.68
N PHE A 156 31.22 1.79 5.12
CA PHE A 156 32.66 1.81 4.80
C PHE A 156 33.34 2.89 5.63
N LYS A 157 34.34 2.52 6.45
CA LYS A 157 35.07 3.46 7.27
C LYS A 157 36.15 4.20 6.47
N LYS A 158 36.64 5.28 7.00
CA LYS A 158 37.57 6.23 6.36
C LYS A 158 38.76 5.57 5.66
N ARG A 159 39.35 4.53 6.26
CA ARG A 159 40.50 3.81 5.70
C ARG A 159 40.19 3.24 4.32
N ILE A 160 38.99 2.70 4.10
CA ILE A 160 38.55 2.17 2.80
C ILE A 160 38.25 3.30 1.81
N LEU A 161 37.59 4.38 2.24
CA LEU A 161 37.12 5.44 1.37
C LEU A 161 38.25 6.11 0.54
N GLN A 162 39.48 6.04 1.03
CA GLN A 162 40.66 6.61 0.40
C GLN A 162 41.49 5.57 -0.38
N SER A 163 41.06 4.30 -0.37
CA SER A 163 41.81 3.23 -1.03
C SER A 163 41.62 3.21 -2.56
N GLN A 164 42.64 2.78 -3.26
CA GLN A 164 42.53 2.56 -4.70
C GLN A 164 41.54 1.44 -5.04
N ALA A 165 41.42 0.43 -4.20
CA ALA A 165 40.47 -0.65 -4.39
C ALA A 165 39.00 -0.13 -4.40
N PHE A 166 38.64 0.71 -3.43
CA PHE A 166 37.29 1.28 -3.35
C PHE A 166 37.02 2.26 -4.49
N VAL A 167 37.95 3.20 -4.75
CA VAL A 167 37.80 4.17 -5.84
C VAL A 167 37.79 3.47 -7.19
N GLY A 168 38.68 2.48 -7.39
CA GLY A 168 38.76 1.69 -8.63
C GLY A 168 37.48 0.88 -8.86
N PHE A 169 36.94 0.24 -7.81
CA PHE A 169 35.68 -0.48 -7.92
C PHE A 169 34.55 0.45 -8.40
N TRP A 170 34.31 1.56 -7.70
CA TRP A 170 33.22 2.48 -8.07
C TRP A 170 33.46 3.11 -9.46
N SER A 171 34.71 3.33 -9.87
CA SER A 171 35.02 3.79 -11.22
C SER A 171 34.62 2.77 -12.28
N SER A 172 34.77 1.47 -11.98
CA SER A 172 34.43 0.37 -12.91
C SER A 172 32.95 0.09 -13.05
N VAL A 173 32.12 0.53 -12.09
CA VAL A 173 30.66 0.33 -12.17
C VAL A 173 30.10 1.04 -13.39
N SER A 174 29.36 0.31 -14.22
CA SER A 174 28.68 0.80 -15.42
C SER A 174 27.18 0.55 -15.36
N GLU A 175 26.44 1.17 -16.24
CA GLU A 175 25.00 1.02 -16.36
C GLU A 175 24.63 -0.28 -17.08
N LEU A 176 24.47 -1.35 -16.32
CA LEU A 176 24.01 -2.64 -16.82
C LEU A 176 22.48 -2.69 -16.85
N THR A 177 21.94 -3.42 -17.83
CA THR A 177 20.48 -3.55 -18.01
C THR A 177 19.92 -4.83 -17.38
N ASP A 178 20.77 -5.81 -17.06
CA ASP A 178 20.36 -7.05 -16.39
C ASP A 178 20.76 -7.00 -14.91
N ILE A 179 19.78 -7.22 -14.04
CA ILE A 179 19.98 -7.26 -12.58
C ILE A 179 20.91 -8.42 -12.16
N GLN A 180 20.88 -9.55 -12.89
CA GLN A 180 21.74 -10.69 -12.58
C GLN A 180 23.23 -10.36 -12.82
N ASP A 181 23.50 -9.57 -13.85
CA ASP A 181 24.86 -9.09 -14.11
C ASP A 181 25.33 -8.11 -13.03
N VAL A 182 24.44 -7.24 -12.52
CA VAL A 182 24.76 -6.33 -11.39
C VAL A 182 25.11 -7.15 -10.14
N ILE A 183 24.35 -8.18 -9.83
CA ILE A 183 24.63 -9.07 -8.68
C ILE A 183 25.97 -9.79 -8.87
N LYS A 184 26.22 -10.37 -10.03
CA LYS A 184 27.43 -11.16 -10.31
C LYS A 184 28.70 -10.30 -10.36
N LEU A 185 28.62 -9.12 -10.96
CA LEU A 185 29.81 -8.29 -11.23
C LEU A 185 30.08 -7.27 -10.12
N TYR A 186 29.08 -6.86 -9.35
CA TYR A 186 29.24 -5.80 -8.36
C TYR A 186 28.89 -6.26 -6.95
N GLU A 187 27.67 -6.71 -6.66
CA GLU A 187 27.26 -7.05 -5.29
C GLU A 187 28.14 -8.15 -4.69
N SER A 188 28.28 -9.27 -5.40
CA SER A 188 29.07 -10.41 -4.94
C SER A 188 30.59 -10.17 -4.95
N GLN A 189 31.08 -9.18 -5.70
CA GLN A 189 32.51 -8.96 -5.86
C GLN A 189 33.09 -7.90 -4.92
N LEU A 190 32.30 -6.89 -4.51
CA LEU A 190 32.80 -5.79 -3.67
C LEU A 190 33.49 -6.27 -2.39
N THR A 191 32.82 -7.13 -1.63
CA THR A 191 33.38 -7.73 -0.40
C THR A 191 34.67 -8.50 -0.69
N LYS A 192 34.67 -9.35 -1.72
CA LYS A 192 35.83 -10.13 -2.11
C LYS A 192 37.04 -9.25 -2.51
N ILE A 193 36.80 -8.19 -3.28
CA ILE A 193 37.87 -7.25 -3.70
C ILE A 193 38.47 -6.59 -2.45
N LEU A 194 37.67 -6.08 -1.54
CA LEU A 194 38.16 -5.44 -0.33
C LEU A 194 38.94 -6.41 0.58
N LEU A 195 38.47 -7.64 0.72
CA LEU A 195 39.19 -8.67 1.47
C LEU A 195 40.55 -9.02 0.86
N SER A 196 40.65 -9.07 -0.48
CA SER A 196 41.91 -9.36 -1.17
C SER A 196 42.96 -8.26 -1.00
N GLU A 197 42.51 -7.03 -0.68
CA GLU A 197 43.36 -5.88 -0.35
C GLU A 197 43.69 -5.76 1.15
N GLY A 198 43.29 -6.77 1.95
CA GLY A 198 43.61 -6.83 3.38
C GLY A 198 42.71 -5.99 4.26
N TYR A 199 41.51 -5.64 3.78
CA TYR A 199 40.46 -5.04 4.63
C TYR A 199 39.63 -6.13 5.29
N SER A 200 39.09 -5.84 6.46
CA SER A 200 38.28 -6.76 7.25
C SER A 200 36.83 -6.28 7.37
N TYR A 201 35.88 -7.22 7.42
CA TYR A 201 34.48 -6.90 7.63
C TYR A 201 33.85 -7.71 8.76
N LYS A 202 32.76 -7.16 9.29
CA LYS A 202 31.80 -7.87 10.16
C LYS A 202 30.37 -7.55 9.73
N CYS A 203 29.43 -8.35 10.18
CA CYS A 203 28.00 -8.07 10.04
C CYS A 203 27.28 -8.18 11.38
N ALA A 204 26.13 -7.51 11.51
CA ALA A 204 25.32 -7.55 12.71
C ALA A 204 24.82 -8.99 12.98
N LEU A 205 24.51 -9.74 11.93
CA LEU A 205 24.22 -11.16 11.98
C LEU A 205 25.03 -11.90 10.91
N ASP A 206 25.98 -12.70 11.35
CA ASP A 206 26.66 -13.67 10.51
C ASP A 206 25.73 -14.86 10.26
N THR A 207 25.27 -15.00 9.02
CA THR A 207 24.31 -16.05 8.65
C THR A 207 24.91 -17.45 8.68
N SER A 208 26.24 -17.61 8.73
CA SER A 208 26.92 -18.90 8.92
C SER A 208 26.54 -19.62 10.21
N ILE A 209 26.19 -18.84 11.24
CA ILE A 209 25.74 -19.36 12.53
C ILE A 209 24.41 -20.12 12.41
N CYS A 210 23.59 -19.74 11.43
CA CYS A 210 22.24 -20.30 11.22
C CYS A 210 22.23 -21.49 10.25
N CYS A 211 23.30 -21.68 9.45
CA CYS A 211 23.25 -22.44 8.22
C CYS A 211 23.76 -23.89 8.26
N LYS A 212 24.05 -24.47 9.42
CA LYS A 212 24.50 -25.88 9.47
C LYS A 212 23.53 -26.90 8.84
N THR A 213 22.31 -26.49 8.54
CA THR A 213 21.24 -27.34 7.96
C THR A 213 20.54 -26.75 6.74
N LEU A 214 20.87 -25.52 6.31
CA LEU A 214 20.15 -24.78 5.28
C LEU A 214 21.08 -24.36 4.13
N GLU A 215 21.78 -25.34 3.55
CA GLU A 215 22.64 -25.11 2.39
C GLU A 215 21.86 -24.43 1.25
N ASN A 216 22.42 -23.34 0.69
CA ASN A 216 21.89 -22.55 -0.41
C ASN A 216 20.65 -21.67 -0.14
N SER A 217 20.24 -21.48 1.11
CA SER A 217 19.10 -20.63 1.44
C SER A 217 19.49 -19.17 1.65
N ASN A 218 18.67 -18.25 1.14
CA ASN A 218 18.77 -16.83 1.47
C ASN A 218 18.04 -16.57 2.79
N ILE A 219 18.78 -16.69 3.90
CA ILE A 219 18.21 -16.62 5.27
C ILE A 219 17.45 -15.33 5.50
N THR A 220 17.92 -14.20 4.99
CA THR A 220 17.26 -12.92 5.18
C THR A 220 15.92 -12.81 4.45
N LEU A 221 15.71 -13.64 3.45
CA LEU A 221 14.48 -13.68 2.65
C LEU A 221 13.56 -14.81 3.12
N GLU A 222 14.09 -16.00 3.26
CA GLU A 222 13.31 -17.23 3.50
C GLU A 222 12.99 -17.45 4.99
N TYR A 223 13.82 -16.90 5.88
CA TYR A 223 13.69 -17.07 7.34
C TYR A 223 13.77 -15.73 8.10
N PRO A 224 12.86 -14.79 7.79
CA PRO A 224 12.86 -13.44 8.41
C PRO A 224 12.69 -13.48 9.93
N GLU A 225 12.16 -14.57 10.49
CA GLU A 225 12.06 -14.78 11.96
C GLU A 225 13.44 -14.84 12.63
N VAL A 226 14.46 -15.33 11.91
CA VAL A 226 15.84 -15.34 12.39
C VAL A 226 16.38 -13.91 12.52
N ILE A 227 16.05 -13.04 11.54
CA ILE A 227 16.38 -11.61 11.56
C ILE A 227 15.78 -10.95 12.80
N LEU A 228 14.47 -11.17 13.03
CA LEU A 228 13.75 -10.63 14.19
C LEU A 228 14.25 -11.21 15.53
N LYS A 229 14.67 -12.48 15.56
CA LYS A 229 15.20 -13.13 16.76
C LYS A 229 16.55 -12.55 17.18
N ASN A 230 17.38 -12.14 16.21
CA ASN A 230 18.71 -11.59 16.45
C ASN A 230 18.73 -10.04 16.44
N ASN A 231 17.56 -9.41 16.50
CA ASN A 231 17.38 -7.95 16.57
C ASN A 231 18.00 -7.17 15.39
N VAL A 232 18.18 -7.80 14.22
CA VAL A 232 18.66 -7.08 13.03
C VAL A 232 17.65 -6.00 12.63
N PRO A 233 18.05 -4.73 12.47
CA PRO A 233 17.10 -3.61 12.38
C PRO A 233 16.36 -3.51 11.05
N PHE A 234 16.60 -4.39 10.10
CA PHE A 234 15.97 -4.34 8.78
C PHE A 234 15.43 -5.70 8.38
N ILE A 235 14.21 -5.70 7.81
CA ILE A 235 13.55 -6.90 7.27
C ILE A 235 13.20 -6.67 5.79
N LYS A 236 13.52 -7.63 4.93
CA LYS A 236 13.30 -7.50 3.48
C LYS A 236 11.81 -7.44 3.13
N ILE A 237 11.43 -6.50 2.24
CA ILE A 237 10.07 -6.39 1.69
C ILE A 237 9.68 -7.69 0.97
N LYS A 238 10.62 -8.31 0.27
CA LYS A 238 10.41 -9.60 -0.42
C LYS A 238 10.00 -10.74 0.51
N SER A 239 10.37 -10.72 1.80
CA SER A 239 9.91 -11.72 2.78
C SER A 239 8.38 -11.72 2.97
N PHE A 240 7.71 -10.61 2.66
CA PHE A 240 6.26 -10.50 2.69
C PHE A 240 5.63 -10.79 1.32
N THR A 241 6.27 -10.35 0.23
CA THR A 241 5.68 -10.44 -1.12
C THR A 241 5.88 -11.79 -1.78
N GLU A 242 6.99 -12.48 -1.50
CA GLU A 242 7.27 -13.82 -2.03
C GLU A 242 6.67 -14.94 -1.15
N TYR A 243 6.38 -14.64 0.14
CA TYR A 243 5.79 -15.59 1.10
C TYR A 243 4.55 -14.97 1.78
N PRO A 244 3.48 -14.71 1.01
CA PRO A 244 2.32 -13.98 1.51
C PRO A 244 1.54 -14.69 2.63
N ASP A 245 1.65 -15.98 2.76
CA ASP A 245 1.11 -16.80 3.85
C ASP A 245 1.70 -16.45 5.22
N ARG A 246 2.90 -15.84 5.25
CA ARG A 246 3.59 -15.43 6.48
C ARG A 246 3.31 -13.99 6.92
N ILE A 247 2.59 -13.20 6.13
CA ILE A 247 2.38 -11.77 6.40
C ILE A 247 1.87 -11.54 7.83
N TYR A 248 0.80 -12.23 8.22
CA TYR A 248 0.21 -12.05 9.56
C TYR A 248 1.17 -12.41 10.69
N SER A 249 1.87 -13.53 10.58
CA SER A 249 2.82 -13.96 11.61
C SER A 249 4.00 -13.00 11.73
N LEU A 250 4.53 -12.48 10.62
CA LEU A 250 5.61 -11.50 10.62
C LEU A 250 5.17 -10.17 11.20
N LEU A 251 4.01 -9.65 10.80
CA LEU A 251 3.45 -8.42 11.36
C LEU A 251 3.22 -8.55 12.87
N HIS A 252 2.69 -9.69 13.31
CA HIS A 252 2.52 -9.96 14.74
C HIS A 252 3.85 -9.98 15.50
N LEU A 253 4.86 -10.67 14.97
CA LEU A 253 6.18 -10.72 15.59
C LEU A 253 6.85 -9.35 15.68
N ILE A 254 6.76 -8.53 14.63
CA ILE A 254 7.28 -7.17 14.62
C ILE A 254 6.58 -6.33 15.70
N ARG A 255 5.24 -6.38 15.76
CA ARG A 255 4.44 -5.64 16.75
C ARG A 255 4.79 -6.05 18.18
N MET A 256 5.04 -7.33 18.42
CA MET A 256 5.38 -7.85 19.75
C MET A 256 6.82 -7.54 20.18
N LYS A 257 7.77 -7.46 19.23
CA LYS A 257 9.19 -7.34 19.53
C LYS A 257 9.76 -5.92 19.42
N THR A 258 9.07 -5.04 18.69
CA THR A 258 9.60 -3.73 18.31
C THR A 258 8.58 -2.63 18.57
N LYS A 259 9.03 -1.38 18.46
CA LYS A 259 8.17 -0.19 18.45
C LYS A 259 7.91 0.33 17.03
N TYR A 260 8.28 -0.43 16.01
CA TYR A 260 8.08 -0.04 14.62
C TYR A 260 6.59 0.04 14.30
N PRO A 261 6.11 1.13 13.68
CA PRO A 261 4.69 1.26 13.29
C PRO A 261 4.36 0.30 12.15
N VAL A 262 3.78 -0.83 12.50
CA VAL A 262 3.49 -1.95 11.57
C VAL A 262 2.54 -1.52 10.45
N GLU A 263 1.73 -0.50 10.71
CA GLU A 263 0.81 0.12 9.75
C GLU A 263 1.51 0.64 8.50
N LEU A 264 2.79 1.03 8.61
CA LEU A 264 3.62 1.44 7.46
C LEU A 264 3.91 0.26 6.53
N ILE A 265 4.15 -0.93 7.10
CA ILE A 265 4.32 -2.17 6.34
C ILE A 265 3.00 -2.52 5.65
N GLU A 266 1.92 -2.58 6.41
CA GLU A 266 0.59 -2.92 5.90
C GLU A 266 0.19 -1.99 4.75
N ARG A 267 0.41 -0.68 4.90
CA ARG A 267 0.10 0.32 3.87
C ARG A 267 0.94 0.11 2.61
N HIS A 268 2.25 -0.11 2.77
CA HIS A 268 3.10 -0.37 1.61
C HIS A 268 2.69 -1.66 0.89
N LEU A 269 2.41 -2.74 1.62
CA LEU A 269 1.97 -4.00 1.03
C LEU A 269 0.64 -3.83 0.28
N ARG A 270 -0.33 -3.08 0.83
CA ARG A 270 -1.58 -2.76 0.11
C ARG A 270 -1.34 -1.98 -1.17
N GLN A 271 -0.32 -1.12 -1.22
CA GLN A 271 0.01 -0.35 -2.44
C GLN A 271 0.64 -1.21 -3.55
N ILE A 272 1.42 -2.23 -3.21
CA ILE A 272 2.19 -3.01 -4.19
C ILE A 272 1.58 -4.36 -4.55
N ILE A 273 0.78 -4.95 -3.66
CA ILE A 273 0.14 -6.25 -3.87
C ILE A 273 -1.26 -6.02 -4.45
N ILE A 274 -1.59 -6.75 -5.51
CA ILE A 274 -2.91 -6.69 -6.15
C ILE A 274 -3.97 -7.12 -5.14
N PRO A 275 -5.04 -6.32 -4.91
CA PRO A 275 -6.13 -6.71 -4.02
C PRO A 275 -6.69 -8.11 -4.37
N GLY A 276 -6.88 -8.94 -3.36
CA GLY A 276 -7.41 -10.30 -3.54
C GLY A 276 -6.40 -11.38 -3.94
N THR A 277 -5.11 -11.04 -4.16
CA THR A 277 -4.07 -12.06 -4.43
C THR A 277 -3.39 -12.58 -3.17
N SER A 278 -3.51 -11.88 -2.06
CA SER A 278 -2.91 -12.24 -0.78
C SER A 278 -3.76 -11.73 0.38
N PHE A 279 -3.63 -12.40 1.53
CA PHE A 279 -4.31 -11.98 2.77
C PHE A 279 -3.54 -10.83 3.44
N ILE A 280 -3.70 -9.61 2.94
CA ILE A 280 -3.18 -8.41 3.59
C ILE A 280 -4.24 -7.89 4.57
N PRO A 281 -3.85 -7.42 5.78
CA PRO A 281 -4.78 -6.78 6.69
C PRO A 281 -5.51 -5.62 6.00
N GLN A 282 -6.84 -5.71 5.95
CA GLN A 282 -7.69 -4.66 5.40
C GLN A 282 -7.84 -3.54 6.42
N ILE A 283 -8.00 -2.32 5.92
CA ILE A 283 -8.41 -1.20 6.77
C ILE A 283 -9.83 -1.47 7.26
N ARG A 284 -10.02 -1.43 8.57
CA ARG A 284 -11.33 -1.59 9.20
C ARG A 284 -11.83 -0.25 9.64
N VAL A 285 -13.10 0.03 9.37
CA VAL A 285 -13.75 1.24 9.86
C VAL A 285 -13.86 1.13 11.38
N SER A 286 -13.05 1.92 12.09
CA SER A 286 -13.10 1.99 13.55
C SER A 286 -14.39 2.68 13.98
N GLN A 287 -15.12 2.06 14.89
CA GLN A 287 -16.29 2.65 15.51
C GLN A 287 -15.85 3.90 16.31
N THR A 288 -16.57 5.00 16.15
CA THR A 288 -16.37 6.20 16.96
C THR A 288 -17.58 6.42 17.85
N THR A 289 -17.34 6.88 19.06
CA THR A 289 -18.39 7.34 19.97
C THR A 289 -18.73 8.82 19.76
N GLU A 290 -17.94 9.52 18.94
CA GLU A 290 -18.14 10.93 18.64
C GLU A 290 -19.05 11.07 17.43
N THR A 291 -20.18 11.74 17.61
CA THR A 291 -21.01 12.21 16.51
C THR A 291 -20.24 13.28 15.75
N VAL A 292 -19.88 13.01 14.51
CA VAL A 292 -19.23 13.99 13.65
C VAL A 292 -20.25 15.10 13.36
N ARG A 293 -20.12 16.21 14.06
CA ARG A 293 -20.93 17.43 13.82
C ARG A 293 -20.45 18.22 12.60
N SER A 294 -19.90 17.52 11.58
CA SER A 294 -19.43 18.19 10.40
C SER A 294 -20.61 18.53 9.49
N SER A 295 -20.58 19.70 8.89
CA SER A 295 -21.44 20.11 7.78
C SER A 295 -21.13 19.35 6.49
N THR A 296 -20.65 18.13 6.61
CA THR A 296 -20.17 17.30 5.51
C THR A 296 -21.37 16.84 4.70
N SER A 297 -21.44 17.24 3.46
CA SER A 297 -22.50 16.85 2.55
C SER A 297 -22.29 15.40 2.08
N VAL A 298 -23.25 14.54 2.33
CA VAL A 298 -23.34 13.18 1.83
C VAL A 298 -24.49 13.08 0.86
N LEU A 299 -24.28 12.53 -0.34
CA LEU A 299 -25.36 12.07 -1.19
C LEU A 299 -25.61 10.58 -0.87
N LEU A 300 -26.75 10.26 -0.27
CA LEU A 300 -27.21 8.89 -0.08
C LEU A 300 -28.13 8.50 -1.24
N HIS A 301 -27.63 7.67 -2.12
CA HIS A 301 -28.39 7.11 -3.23
C HIS A 301 -28.96 5.74 -2.85
N VAL A 302 -30.27 5.62 -2.87
CA VAL A 302 -31.02 4.38 -2.57
C VAL A 302 -31.72 3.91 -3.84
N HIS A 303 -31.25 2.81 -4.42
CA HIS A 303 -31.95 2.14 -5.50
C HIS A 303 -32.94 1.11 -4.95
N ILE A 304 -34.23 1.26 -5.23
CA ILE A 304 -35.28 0.43 -4.66
C ILE A 304 -35.82 -0.54 -5.71
N GLU A 305 -35.40 -1.78 -5.64
CA GLU A 305 -36.01 -2.89 -6.38
C GLU A 305 -37.24 -3.44 -5.64
N SER A 306 -37.17 -3.52 -4.31
CA SER A 306 -38.25 -4.01 -3.43
C SER A 306 -38.73 -2.94 -2.47
N VAL A 307 -39.95 -2.45 -2.68
CA VAL A 307 -40.57 -1.43 -1.82
C VAL A 307 -40.86 -1.97 -0.41
N SER A 308 -41.28 -3.22 -0.28
CA SER A 308 -41.56 -3.82 1.04
C SER A 308 -40.31 -3.92 1.93
N ILE A 309 -39.13 -4.12 1.34
CA ILE A 309 -37.85 -4.10 2.07
C ILE A 309 -37.47 -2.66 2.40
N PHE A 310 -37.70 -1.70 1.51
CA PHE A 310 -37.45 -0.29 1.78
C PHE A 310 -38.26 0.22 2.99
N GLU A 311 -39.54 -0.17 3.10
CA GLU A 311 -40.40 0.21 4.21
C GLU A 311 -39.80 -0.23 5.57
N GLU A 312 -39.06 -1.33 5.62
CA GLU A 312 -38.40 -1.83 6.85
C GLU A 312 -37.26 -0.94 7.33
N TYR A 313 -36.68 -0.09 6.46
CA TYR A 313 -35.54 0.79 6.78
C TYR A 313 -35.93 2.26 6.94
N ILE A 314 -37.21 2.60 6.80
CA ILE A 314 -37.65 4.00 6.80
C ILE A 314 -37.33 4.71 8.12
N GLU A 315 -37.46 4.01 9.23
CA GLU A 315 -37.18 4.57 10.56
C GLU A 315 -35.69 4.84 10.78
N GLU A 316 -34.81 3.98 10.26
CA GLU A 316 -33.38 4.20 10.30
C GLU A 316 -32.98 5.36 9.39
N LEU A 317 -33.60 5.47 8.21
CA LEU A 317 -33.40 6.62 7.32
C LEU A 317 -33.75 7.94 7.99
N CYS A 318 -34.82 7.99 8.78
CA CYS A 318 -35.19 9.18 9.55
C CYS A 318 -34.08 9.66 10.50
N LYS A 319 -33.26 8.78 11.03
CA LYS A 319 -32.17 9.12 11.97
C LYS A 319 -30.99 9.83 11.31
N ILE A 320 -30.84 9.71 9.98
CA ILE A 320 -29.72 10.28 9.22
C ILE A 320 -30.16 11.27 8.14
N ALA A 321 -31.45 11.43 7.92
CA ALA A 321 -32.00 12.17 6.78
C ALA A 321 -31.67 13.68 6.81
N ASP A 322 -31.48 14.26 7.98
CA ASP A 322 -31.06 15.65 8.17
C ASP A 322 -29.55 15.88 7.89
N ARG A 323 -28.82 14.80 7.71
CA ARG A 323 -27.35 14.77 7.56
C ARG A 323 -26.88 14.38 6.16
N CYS A 324 -27.81 14.05 5.28
CA CYS A 324 -27.53 13.65 3.91
C CYS A 324 -28.59 14.18 2.93
N GLN A 325 -28.19 14.30 1.67
CA GLN A 325 -29.14 14.47 0.58
C GLN A 325 -29.61 13.07 0.16
N LEU A 326 -30.92 12.84 0.17
CA LEU A 326 -31.50 11.54 -0.19
C LEU A 326 -31.93 11.55 -1.65
N LEU A 327 -31.35 10.67 -2.44
CA LEU A 327 -31.72 10.38 -3.82
C LEU A 327 -32.26 8.95 -3.88
N ILE A 328 -33.48 8.80 -4.35
CA ILE A 328 -34.11 7.49 -4.56
C ILE A 328 -34.26 7.24 -6.05
N THR A 329 -33.84 6.06 -6.51
CA THR A 329 -34.12 5.62 -7.86
C THR A 329 -34.99 4.37 -7.84
N LEU A 330 -35.87 4.28 -8.85
CA LEU A 330 -36.79 3.17 -9.05
C LEU A 330 -36.60 2.62 -10.45
N PRO A 331 -36.69 1.29 -10.67
CA PRO A 331 -36.66 0.72 -12.01
C PRO A 331 -37.78 1.28 -12.90
N GLU A 332 -37.51 1.38 -14.18
CA GLU A 332 -38.51 1.83 -15.15
C GLU A 332 -39.78 0.94 -15.16
N ALA A 333 -39.54 -0.36 -15.06
CA ALA A 333 -40.61 -1.32 -14.90
C ALA A 333 -41.40 -1.03 -13.62
N ASP A 334 -42.68 -0.80 -13.74
CA ASP A 334 -43.62 -0.53 -12.62
C ASP A 334 -43.30 0.77 -11.83
N PHE A 335 -42.62 1.74 -12.47
CA PHE A 335 -42.18 2.99 -11.83
C PHE A 335 -43.34 3.74 -11.17
N SER A 336 -44.47 3.97 -11.88
CA SER A 336 -45.58 4.78 -11.36
C SER A 336 -46.18 4.19 -10.09
N ASN A 337 -46.29 2.86 -10.01
CA ASN A 337 -46.86 2.15 -8.86
C ASN A 337 -45.91 2.22 -7.65
N LYS A 338 -44.65 1.88 -7.87
CA LYS A 338 -43.61 1.95 -6.82
C LYS A 338 -43.41 3.37 -6.32
N CYS A 339 -43.40 4.36 -7.23
CA CYS A 339 -43.25 5.77 -6.90
C CYS A 339 -44.35 6.24 -5.93
N SER A 340 -45.61 5.94 -6.25
CA SER A 340 -46.74 6.32 -5.41
C SER A 340 -46.68 5.73 -3.97
N ILE A 341 -46.13 4.52 -3.81
CA ILE A 341 -45.95 3.90 -2.50
C ILE A 341 -44.79 4.60 -1.77
N VAL A 342 -43.65 4.79 -2.43
CA VAL A 342 -42.47 5.46 -1.85
C VAL A 342 -42.81 6.90 -1.43
N GLU A 343 -43.52 7.68 -2.27
CA GLU A 343 -43.96 9.03 -1.93
C GLU A 343 -44.85 9.06 -0.69
N ARG A 344 -45.75 8.10 -0.54
CA ARG A 344 -46.61 7.96 0.64
C ARG A 344 -45.78 7.65 1.89
N CYS A 345 -44.79 6.76 1.79
CA CYS A 345 -43.88 6.48 2.90
C CYS A 345 -43.09 7.73 3.29
N LEU A 346 -42.49 8.43 2.33
CA LEU A 346 -41.74 9.67 2.56
C LEU A 346 -42.64 10.74 3.24
N PHE A 347 -43.84 10.91 2.76
CA PHE A 347 -44.82 11.84 3.36
C PHE A 347 -45.17 11.46 4.81
N THR A 348 -45.42 10.18 5.06
CA THR A 348 -45.79 9.68 6.40
C THR A 348 -44.66 9.93 7.41
N TYR A 349 -43.42 9.74 7.02
CA TYR A 349 -42.25 9.92 7.87
C TYR A 349 -41.60 11.30 7.74
N GLN A 350 -42.21 12.24 7.01
CA GLN A 350 -41.74 13.62 6.77
C GLN A 350 -40.32 13.69 6.20
N LEU A 351 -39.94 12.72 5.39
CA LEU A 351 -38.63 12.67 4.73
C LEU A 351 -38.66 13.44 3.39
N ARG A 352 -37.55 14.14 3.13
CA ARG A 352 -37.34 14.81 1.83
C ARG A 352 -36.37 13.98 1.00
N ALA A 353 -36.79 13.59 -0.20
CA ALA A 353 -35.96 12.88 -1.14
C ALA A 353 -36.25 13.37 -2.57
N GLN A 354 -35.25 13.25 -3.44
CA GLN A 354 -35.45 13.33 -4.87
C GLN A 354 -35.74 11.92 -5.39
N ILE A 355 -36.77 11.76 -6.22
CA ILE A 355 -37.12 10.47 -6.82
C ILE A 355 -36.86 10.55 -8.31
N ALA A 356 -36.12 9.61 -8.84
CA ALA A 356 -35.82 9.52 -10.28
C ALA A 356 -36.08 8.10 -10.80
N LYS A 357 -36.40 8.02 -12.10
CA LYS A 357 -36.57 6.76 -12.79
C LYS A 357 -35.21 6.28 -13.32
N LEU A 358 -34.84 5.06 -13.06
CA LEU A 358 -33.66 4.42 -13.60
C LEU A 358 -34.06 3.56 -14.80
N THR A 359 -33.62 3.95 -15.99
CA THR A 359 -33.91 3.26 -17.23
C THR A 359 -32.86 2.26 -17.63
N ASP A 360 -31.59 2.57 -17.35
CA ASP A 360 -30.44 1.73 -17.62
C ASP A 360 -29.22 2.16 -16.78
N GLU A 361 -28.13 1.45 -16.92
CA GLU A 361 -26.92 1.64 -16.14
C GLU A 361 -26.16 2.94 -16.46
N LEU A 362 -26.23 3.44 -17.69
CA LEU A 362 -25.68 4.75 -18.06
C LEU A 362 -26.42 5.86 -17.35
N HIS A 363 -27.74 5.73 -17.27
CA HIS A 363 -28.62 6.68 -16.63
C HIS A 363 -28.34 6.77 -15.11
N PHE A 364 -27.82 5.70 -14.48
CA PHE A 364 -27.35 5.74 -13.09
C PHE A 364 -26.31 6.84 -12.86
N PHE A 365 -25.26 6.88 -13.68
CA PHE A 365 -24.20 7.89 -13.53
C PHE A 365 -24.70 9.30 -13.81
N GLU A 366 -25.57 9.46 -14.81
CA GLU A 366 -26.20 10.76 -15.13
C GLU A 366 -27.06 11.27 -13.98
N ILE A 367 -27.91 10.41 -13.42
CA ILE A 367 -28.77 10.76 -12.29
C ILE A 367 -27.91 11.14 -11.09
N VAL A 368 -26.95 10.30 -10.69
CA VAL A 368 -26.08 10.58 -9.55
C VAL A 368 -25.33 11.92 -9.74
N ASN A 369 -24.81 12.20 -10.94
CA ASN A 369 -24.11 13.46 -11.23
C ASN A 369 -25.02 14.67 -11.15
N ASN A 370 -26.25 14.58 -11.63
CA ASN A 370 -27.22 15.68 -11.58
C ASN A 370 -27.59 16.08 -10.14
N TYR A 371 -27.52 15.13 -9.21
CA TYR A 371 -27.87 15.37 -7.80
C TYR A 371 -26.66 15.43 -6.87
N MET A 372 -25.45 15.20 -7.36
CA MET A 372 -24.22 15.17 -6.54
C MET A 372 -23.93 16.51 -5.85
N GLY A 373 -24.16 17.64 -6.53
CA GLY A 373 -23.88 18.98 -6.00
C GLY A 373 -22.50 19.09 -5.37
N ASP A 374 -22.45 19.64 -4.15
CA ASP A 374 -21.23 19.78 -3.33
C ASP A 374 -20.97 18.62 -2.38
N ALA A 375 -21.63 17.47 -2.58
CA ALA A 375 -21.43 16.30 -1.74
C ALA A 375 -19.96 15.83 -1.81
N LYS A 376 -19.36 15.64 -0.63
CA LYS A 376 -18.00 15.10 -0.52
C LYS A 376 -17.96 13.58 -0.61
N TYR A 377 -19.05 12.92 -0.25
CA TYR A 377 -19.16 11.47 -0.21
C TYR A 377 -20.44 11.03 -0.92
N LEU A 378 -20.34 9.96 -1.68
CA LEU A 378 -21.48 9.22 -2.23
C LEU A 378 -21.61 7.92 -1.43
N ALA A 379 -22.78 7.69 -0.87
CA ALA A 379 -23.19 6.42 -0.31
C ALA A 379 -24.23 5.80 -1.25
N HIS A 380 -24.01 4.58 -1.70
CA HIS A 380 -24.91 3.86 -2.60
C HIS A 380 -25.40 2.58 -1.95
N VAL A 381 -26.71 2.34 -2.05
CA VAL A 381 -27.34 1.12 -1.58
C VAL A 381 -28.42 0.67 -2.57
N THR A 382 -28.41 -0.63 -2.91
CA THR A 382 -29.52 -1.28 -3.61
C THR A 382 -30.36 -2.06 -2.60
N VAL A 383 -31.63 -1.74 -2.54
CA VAL A 383 -32.62 -2.42 -1.67
C VAL A 383 -33.37 -3.44 -2.51
N LYS A 384 -32.95 -4.69 -2.43
CA LYS A 384 -33.52 -5.82 -3.16
C LYS A 384 -33.88 -6.97 -2.24
N GLN A 385 -34.72 -7.85 -2.73
CA GLN A 385 -34.98 -9.14 -2.08
C GLN A 385 -34.05 -10.17 -2.72
N THR A 386 -33.22 -10.79 -1.92
CA THR A 386 -32.17 -11.71 -2.39
C THR A 386 -32.70 -13.08 -2.81
N LYS A 387 -33.84 -13.52 -2.24
CA LYS A 387 -34.51 -14.80 -2.60
C LYS A 387 -36.03 -14.71 -2.46
N GLU A 388 -36.74 -15.63 -3.11
CA GLU A 388 -38.20 -15.76 -3.00
C GLU A 388 -38.68 -16.04 -1.56
N ILE A 389 -37.82 -16.62 -0.72
CA ILE A 389 -38.13 -16.94 0.68
C ILE A 389 -37.71 -15.73 1.55
N LYS A 390 -38.67 -14.98 2.00
CA LYS A 390 -38.53 -13.92 3.03
C LYS A 390 -37.97 -14.55 4.30
N TYR A 391 -36.84 -14.04 4.81
CA TYR A 391 -36.09 -14.55 5.98
C TYR A 391 -35.18 -15.74 5.75
N SER A 392 -34.59 -15.88 4.57
CA SER A 392 -33.40 -16.73 4.44
C SER A 392 -32.25 -16.20 5.31
N VAL A 393 -31.30 -17.07 5.67
CA VAL A 393 -30.12 -16.64 6.45
C VAL A 393 -29.35 -15.56 5.71
N GLU A 394 -29.30 -15.62 4.39
CA GLU A 394 -28.66 -14.62 3.53
C GLU A 394 -29.38 -13.27 3.61
N ASP A 395 -30.71 -13.24 3.53
CA ASP A 395 -31.50 -12.02 3.70
C ASP A 395 -31.27 -11.37 5.08
N ILE A 396 -31.18 -12.16 6.14
CA ILE A 396 -30.93 -11.65 7.50
C ILE A 396 -29.53 -11.02 7.58
N ILE A 397 -28.51 -11.69 7.00
CA ILE A 397 -27.15 -11.19 6.98
C ILE A 397 -27.08 -9.90 6.16
N ASP A 398 -27.65 -9.86 4.96
CA ASP A 398 -27.64 -8.70 4.08
C ASP A 398 -28.32 -7.49 4.75
N ARG A 399 -29.46 -7.70 5.42
CA ARG A 399 -30.15 -6.65 6.18
C ARG A 399 -29.34 -6.13 7.35
N HIS A 400 -28.65 -7.02 8.07
CA HIS A 400 -27.77 -6.62 9.17
C HIS A 400 -26.59 -5.80 8.66
N GLN A 401 -25.94 -6.23 7.57
CA GLN A 401 -24.85 -5.51 6.94
C GLN A 401 -25.27 -4.12 6.45
N LEU A 402 -26.43 -4.03 5.80
CA LEU A 402 -26.99 -2.76 5.32
C LEU A 402 -27.22 -1.80 6.49
N ARG A 403 -27.88 -2.25 7.57
CA ARG A 403 -28.08 -1.44 8.78
C ARG A 403 -26.76 -0.96 9.36
N LYS A 404 -25.80 -1.85 9.48
CA LYS A 404 -24.50 -1.52 10.06
C LYS A 404 -23.75 -0.51 9.20
N MET A 405 -23.71 -0.70 7.90
CA MET A 405 -22.92 0.12 6.98
C MET A 405 -23.47 1.54 6.84
N PHE A 406 -24.79 1.70 6.72
CA PHE A 406 -25.39 2.99 6.40
C PHE A 406 -25.99 3.73 7.60
N PHE A 407 -26.40 3.03 8.63
CA PHE A 407 -27.04 3.67 9.77
C PHE A 407 -26.17 3.66 11.02
N THR A 408 -25.69 2.49 11.45
CA THR A 408 -24.90 2.39 12.69
C THR A 408 -23.49 2.96 12.52
N SER A 409 -22.86 2.73 11.38
CA SER A 409 -21.48 3.18 11.10
C SER A 409 -21.40 4.48 10.29
N PHE A 410 -22.50 5.22 10.14
CA PHE A 410 -22.54 6.44 9.33
C PHE A 410 -21.46 7.45 9.74
N ASP A 411 -21.38 7.79 11.01
CA ASP A 411 -20.35 8.70 11.55
C ASP A 411 -18.96 8.12 11.46
N ALA A 412 -18.83 6.83 11.75
CA ALA A 412 -17.55 6.14 11.69
C ALA A 412 -16.95 6.13 10.28
N VAL A 413 -17.76 5.91 9.24
CA VAL A 413 -17.30 5.96 7.85
C VAL A 413 -16.81 7.35 7.49
N ILE A 414 -17.56 8.40 7.82
CA ILE A 414 -17.16 9.79 7.54
C ILE A 414 -15.86 10.12 8.28
N SER A 415 -15.76 9.80 9.57
CA SER A 415 -14.56 10.05 10.37
C SER A 415 -13.33 9.33 9.80
N ASN A 416 -13.48 8.10 9.31
CA ASN A 416 -12.39 7.38 8.66
C ASN A 416 -11.98 8.04 7.33
N PHE A 417 -12.93 8.52 6.54
CA PHE A 417 -12.60 9.29 5.32
C PHE A 417 -11.87 10.60 5.61
N GLU A 418 -12.20 11.28 6.71
CA GLU A 418 -11.57 12.55 7.10
C GLU A 418 -10.18 12.34 7.70
N SER A 419 -10.00 11.30 8.50
CA SER A 419 -8.72 10.98 9.15
C SER A 419 -7.71 10.32 8.23
N GLN A 420 -8.17 9.63 7.17
CA GLN A 420 -7.33 8.90 6.22
C GLN A 420 -7.48 9.50 4.82
N SER A 421 -6.53 10.37 4.45
CA SER A 421 -6.57 11.09 3.16
C SER A 421 -6.58 10.15 1.95
N ASN A 422 -5.89 9.02 2.05
CA ASN A 422 -5.76 8.00 1.00
C ASN A 422 -6.93 7.00 0.96
N LEU A 423 -7.84 7.00 1.92
CA LEU A 423 -9.02 6.14 1.88
C LEU A 423 -10.01 6.69 0.85
N ALA A 424 -10.34 5.91 -0.17
CA ALA A 424 -11.24 6.33 -1.25
C ALA A 424 -12.58 5.61 -1.27
N VAL A 425 -12.62 4.33 -0.87
CA VAL A 425 -13.81 3.47 -0.96
C VAL A 425 -14.02 2.73 0.36
N VAL A 426 -15.26 2.58 0.77
CA VAL A 426 -15.65 1.71 1.90
C VAL A 426 -16.73 0.75 1.44
N ILE A 427 -16.57 -0.53 1.76
CA ILE A 427 -17.48 -1.62 1.42
C ILE A 427 -17.85 -2.42 2.67
N PRO A 428 -18.91 -3.26 2.64
CA PRO A 428 -19.18 -4.20 3.73
C PRO A 428 -18.08 -5.27 3.81
N ASP A 429 -17.80 -5.77 5.00
CA ASP A 429 -16.98 -6.96 5.18
C ASP A 429 -17.82 -8.20 4.84
N LEU A 430 -17.48 -8.88 3.78
CA LEU A 430 -18.12 -10.14 3.42
C LEU A 430 -17.76 -11.20 4.46
N THR A 431 -18.78 -11.83 5.05
CA THR A 431 -18.56 -12.91 6.02
C THR A 431 -17.79 -14.07 5.39
N THR A 432 -17.05 -14.82 6.23
CA THR A 432 -16.26 -15.96 5.77
C THR A 432 -17.14 -17.00 5.04
N ASN A 433 -18.37 -17.21 5.51
CA ASN A 433 -19.30 -18.14 4.88
C ASN A 433 -19.73 -17.67 3.47
N GLN A 434 -19.98 -16.36 3.31
CA GLN A 434 -20.30 -15.81 1.99
C GLN A 434 -19.12 -15.95 1.00
N ARG A 435 -17.89 -15.95 1.50
CA ARG A 435 -16.69 -16.12 0.66
C ARG A 435 -16.51 -17.54 0.13
N TYR A 436 -16.95 -18.56 0.88
CA TYR A 436 -16.73 -19.97 0.52
C TYR A 436 -17.91 -20.64 -0.18
N ASP A 437 -19.13 -20.17 0.07
CA ASP A 437 -20.35 -20.81 -0.44
C ASP A 437 -20.85 -20.23 -1.79
N ARG A 438 -20.30 -19.10 -2.23
CA ARG A 438 -20.68 -18.47 -3.50
C ARG A 438 -19.77 -18.94 -4.63
N GLN A 439 -20.36 -19.32 -5.75
CA GLN A 439 -19.60 -19.45 -6.99
C GLN A 439 -18.97 -18.09 -7.30
N SER A 440 -17.63 -18.07 -7.41
CA SER A 440 -16.94 -16.84 -7.79
C SER A 440 -17.42 -16.36 -9.18
N LEU A 441 -17.39 -15.06 -9.43
CA LEU A 441 -17.64 -14.49 -10.76
C LEU A 441 -16.90 -15.29 -11.85
N ARG A 442 -15.68 -15.71 -11.53
CA ARG A 442 -14.80 -16.49 -12.42
C ARG A 442 -15.40 -17.83 -12.81
N GLU A 443 -16.04 -18.55 -11.89
CA GLU A 443 -16.66 -19.85 -12.14
C GLU A 443 -18.07 -19.73 -12.67
N GLY A 444 -18.81 -18.71 -12.22
CA GLY A 444 -20.20 -18.49 -12.59
C GLY A 444 -20.40 -17.76 -13.91
N ASN A 445 -19.53 -16.79 -14.26
CA ASN A 445 -19.69 -15.96 -15.47
C ASN A 445 -18.33 -15.55 -16.07
N PRO A 446 -17.69 -16.40 -16.90
CA PRO A 446 -16.43 -16.09 -17.59
C PRO A 446 -16.51 -14.84 -18.49
N GLU A 447 -17.66 -14.57 -19.07
CA GLU A 447 -17.87 -13.38 -19.93
C GLU A 447 -17.79 -12.11 -19.09
N LEU A 448 -18.31 -12.10 -17.88
CA LEU A 448 -18.23 -10.95 -16.99
C LEU A 448 -16.77 -10.65 -16.57
N ILE A 449 -15.96 -11.69 -16.32
CA ILE A 449 -14.51 -11.53 -16.08
C ILE A 449 -13.80 -10.95 -17.31
N ARG A 450 -14.17 -11.40 -18.51
CA ARG A 450 -13.62 -10.83 -19.75
C ARG A 450 -13.96 -9.34 -19.87
N GLN A 451 -15.20 -8.96 -19.58
CA GLN A 451 -15.62 -7.57 -19.56
C GLN A 451 -14.90 -6.76 -18.49
N LEU A 452 -14.73 -7.31 -17.29
CA LEU A 452 -13.99 -6.66 -16.20
C LEU A 452 -12.55 -6.33 -16.62
N ASN A 453 -11.84 -7.27 -17.26
CA ASN A 453 -10.49 -7.02 -17.77
C ASN A 453 -10.49 -5.87 -18.81
N ILE A 454 -11.40 -5.90 -19.78
CA ILE A 454 -11.50 -4.85 -20.81
C ILE A 454 -11.79 -3.48 -20.18
N LEU A 455 -12.77 -3.42 -19.29
CA LEU A 455 -13.14 -2.18 -18.60
C LEU A 455 -12.00 -1.65 -17.75
N TYR A 456 -11.36 -2.50 -16.99
CA TYR A 456 -10.25 -2.10 -16.15
C TYR A 456 -9.06 -1.58 -16.96
N GLU A 457 -8.67 -2.24 -18.03
CA GLU A 457 -7.62 -1.78 -18.94
C GLU A 457 -7.94 -0.41 -19.57
N SER A 458 -9.21 -0.12 -19.83
CA SER A 458 -9.62 1.19 -20.34
C SER A 458 -9.55 2.31 -19.29
N LEU A 459 -9.72 1.96 -18.01
CA LEU A 459 -9.73 2.88 -16.88
C LEU A 459 -8.34 3.18 -16.33
N VAL A 460 -7.45 2.19 -16.35
CA VAL A 460 -6.20 2.17 -15.61
C VAL A 460 -5.00 2.33 -16.55
N ARG A 461 -4.02 3.13 -16.12
CA ARG A 461 -2.81 3.41 -16.91
C ARG A 461 -1.53 2.82 -16.34
N THR A 462 -1.49 2.51 -15.05
CA THR A 462 -0.24 2.23 -14.34
C THR A 462 -0.14 0.82 -13.79
N LYS A 463 -1.18 0.31 -13.12
CA LYS A 463 -1.14 -1.00 -12.46
C LYS A 463 -1.99 -2.02 -13.22
N LYS A 464 -1.35 -2.90 -13.96
CA LYS A 464 -2.04 -3.96 -14.71
C LYS A 464 -2.55 -5.05 -13.76
N VAL A 465 -3.79 -5.50 -13.98
CA VAL A 465 -4.44 -6.63 -13.31
C VAL A 465 -4.97 -7.59 -14.35
N ASP A 466 -4.69 -8.87 -14.18
CA ASP A 466 -5.33 -9.95 -14.92
C ASP A 466 -6.31 -10.66 -13.97
N PHE A 467 -7.59 -10.32 -14.05
CA PHE A 467 -8.61 -10.85 -13.15
C PHE A 467 -8.82 -12.36 -13.26
N TYR A 468 -8.37 -13.00 -14.35
CA TYR A 468 -8.34 -14.46 -14.42
C TYR A 468 -7.33 -15.08 -13.42
N LYS A 469 -6.34 -14.31 -12.96
CA LYS A 469 -5.31 -14.74 -12.02
C LYS A 469 -5.54 -14.25 -10.59
N VAL A 470 -6.53 -13.38 -10.36
CA VAL A 470 -6.88 -12.94 -9.02
C VAL A 470 -7.70 -14.03 -8.33
N PRO A 471 -7.21 -14.70 -7.29
CA PRO A 471 -7.91 -15.78 -6.62
C PRO A 471 -9.25 -15.33 -6.02
N TYR A 472 -9.30 -14.09 -5.56
CA TYR A 472 -10.44 -13.54 -4.86
C TYR A 472 -10.66 -12.08 -5.29
N ILE A 473 -11.71 -11.81 -6.06
CA ILE A 473 -12.01 -10.47 -6.55
C ILE A 473 -12.71 -9.66 -5.46
N ILE A 474 -12.05 -8.62 -4.94
CA ILE A 474 -12.62 -7.74 -3.92
C ILE A 474 -13.73 -6.89 -4.54
N GLY A 475 -14.89 -6.80 -3.87
CA GLY A 475 -16.06 -6.06 -4.37
C GLY A 475 -17.00 -6.90 -5.23
N GLU A 476 -16.69 -8.19 -5.42
CA GLU A 476 -17.60 -9.14 -6.05
C GLU A 476 -18.91 -9.23 -5.25
N GLU A 477 -20.05 -9.13 -5.95
CA GLU A 477 -21.40 -9.19 -5.37
C GLU A 477 -21.73 -8.09 -4.33
N VAL A 478 -20.91 -7.06 -4.23
CA VAL A 478 -21.17 -5.90 -3.37
C VAL A 478 -22.18 -4.99 -4.09
N SER A 479 -23.35 -4.80 -3.47
CA SER A 479 -24.38 -3.87 -3.95
C SER A 479 -24.41 -2.56 -3.16
N TRP A 480 -23.48 -2.38 -2.23
CA TRP A 480 -23.46 -1.26 -1.28
C TRP A 480 -22.03 -0.76 -1.12
N TYR A 481 -21.83 0.56 -1.21
CA TYR A 481 -20.51 1.15 -1.04
C TYR A 481 -20.61 2.62 -0.64
N TRP A 482 -19.53 3.12 -0.06
CA TRP A 482 -19.25 4.54 0.08
C TRP A 482 -18.01 4.88 -0.74
N ILE A 483 -18.02 6.06 -1.36
CA ILE A 483 -16.90 6.53 -2.16
C ILE A 483 -16.71 8.03 -1.99
N LYS A 484 -15.45 8.50 -1.92
CA LYS A 484 -15.15 9.93 -2.01
C LYS A 484 -15.55 10.46 -3.39
N THR A 485 -16.28 11.57 -3.43
CA THR A 485 -16.77 12.17 -4.68
C THR A 485 -15.64 12.53 -5.65
N GLU A 486 -14.50 12.98 -5.12
CA GLU A 486 -13.32 13.25 -5.96
C GLU A 486 -12.78 12.00 -6.67
N HIS A 487 -12.86 10.82 -6.02
CA HIS A 487 -12.47 9.56 -6.61
C HIS A 487 -13.53 9.07 -7.61
N TYR A 488 -14.81 9.14 -7.24
CA TYR A 488 -15.93 8.84 -8.13
C TYR A 488 -15.85 9.63 -9.44
N LYS A 489 -15.63 10.95 -9.39
CA LYS A 489 -15.54 11.81 -10.59
C LYS A 489 -14.39 11.41 -11.52
N LYS A 490 -13.25 11.03 -10.99
CA LYS A 490 -12.09 10.55 -11.79
C LYS A 490 -12.41 9.29 -12.58
N ILE A 491 -13.26 8.43 -12.03
CA ILE A 491 -13.64 7.15 -12.66
C ILE A 491 -14.83 7.36 -13.58
N GLU A 492 -15.84 8.12 -13.14
CA GLU A 492 -17.05 8.38 -13.91
C GLU A 492 -16.76 9.02 -15.26
N GLU A 493 -15.85 9.99 -15.33
CA GLU A 493 -15.44 10.62 -16.58
C GLU A 493 -14.96 9.59 -17.62
N LYS A 494 -14.31 8.52 -17.17
CA LYS A 494 -13.86 7.42 -18.02
C LYS A 494 -15.00 6.47 -18.39
N PHE A 495 -15.97 6.28 -17.50
CA PHE A 495 -17.15 5.44 -17.76
C PHE A 495 -18.08 5.99 -18.83
N ARG A 496 -18.16 7.32 -19.03
CA ARG A 496 -18.99 7.94 -20.07
C ARG A 496 -18.71 7.43 -21.48
N ASN A 497 -17.51 6.91 -21.73
CA ASN A 497 -17.12 6.38 -23.04
C ASN A 497 -17.29 4.86 -23.17
N ILE A 498 -17.91 4.22 -22.18
CA ILE A 498 -18.06 2.77 -22.13
C ILE A 498 -19.53 2.42 -22.32
N ASP A 499 -19.80 1.50 -23.25
CA ASP A 499 -21.16 0.97 -23.45
C ASP A 499 -21.52 0.00 -22.30
N PHE A 500 -22.38 0.45 -21.39
CA PHE A 500 -22.91 -0.34 -20.28
C PHE A 500 -24.26 -1.02 -20.60
N SER A 501 -24.68 -1.09 -21.85
CA SER A 501 -26.01 -1.58 -22.29
C SER A 501 -26.28 -3.07 -21.99
N LYS A 502 -25.38 -3.81 -21.35
CA LYS A 502 -25.56 -5.21 -20.96
C LYS A 502 -25.84 -5.35 -19.46
N GLU A 503 -26.93 -6.03 -19.14
CA GLU A 503 -27.58 -6.12 -17.82
C GLU A 503 -26.70 -6.42 -16.58
N ASP A 504 -25.52 -7.02 -16.76
CA ASP A 504 -24.71 -7.44 -15.60
C ASP A 504 -23.59 -6.47 -15.20
N ARG A 505 -23.43 -5.35 -15.90
CA ARG A 505 -22.25 -4.47 -15.71
C ARG A 505 -22.27 -3.62 -14.44
N LEU A 506 -23.45 -3.35 -13.87
CA LEU A 506 -23.54 -2.67 -12.58
C LEU A 506 -22.86 -3.46 -11.46
N LEU A 507 -22.83 -4.79 -11.56
CA LEU A 507 -22.13 -5.66 -10.62
C LEU A 507 -20.60 -5.41 -10.61
N LEU A 508 -20.06 -4.87 -11.71
CA LEU A 508 -18.64 -4.57 -11.86
C LEU A 508 -18.23 -3.23 -11.26
N VAL A 509 -19.18 -2.33 -11.03
CA VAL A 509 -18.90 -0.95 -10.59
C VAL A 509 -18.13 -0.91 -9.25
N PRO A 510 -18.55 -1.61 -8.19
CA PRO A 510 -17.79 -1.62 -6.93
C PRO A 510 -16.39 -2.18 -7.09
N ILE A 511 -16.24 -3.23 -7.90
CA ILE A 511 -14.92 -3.83 -8.21
C ILE A 511 -14.03 -2.77 -8.86
N LEU A 512 -14.54 -2.12 -9.91
CA LEU A 512 -13.79 -1.09 -10.65
C LEU A 512 -13.43 0.10 -9.76
N PHE A 513 -14.28 0.50 -8.82
CA PHE A 513 -13.95 1.55 -7.84
C PHE A 513 -12.79 1.15 -6.94
N ILE A 514 -12.78 -0.07 -6.43
CA ILE A 514 -11.73 -0.58 -5.53
C ILE A 514 -10.39 -0.68 -6.26
N TYR A 515 -10.37 -1.33 -7.43
CA TYR A 515 -9.13 -1.53 -8.17
C TYR A 515 -8.61 -0.25 -8.82
N SER A 516 -9.49 0.69 -9.16
CA SER A 516 -9.06 2.03 -9.59
C SER A 516 -8.53 2.87 -8.43
N ALA A 517 -9.06 2.70 -7.21
CA ALA A 517 -8.49 3.31 -6.02
C ALA A 517 -7.06 2.80 -5.79
N TRP A 518 -6.88 1.49 -5.87
CA TRP A 518 -5.56 0.86 -5.76
C TRP A 518 -4.58 1.34 -6.85
N ASP A 519 -5.01 1.48 -8.12
CA ASP A 519 -4.17 2.04 -9.19
C ASP A 519 -3.69 3.46 -8.88
N LEU A 520 -4.56 4.28 -8.30
CA LEU A 520 -4.24 5.65 -7.89
C LEU A 520 -3.50 5.74 -6.55
N SER A 521 -3.04 4.59 -6.02
CA SER A 521 -2.39 4.48 -4.70
C SER A 521 -3.26 4.94 -3.52
N ASN A 522 -4.58 4.84 -3.70
CA ASN A 522 -5.56 4.98 -2.64
C ASN A 522 -5.92 3.62 -2.05
N ASP A 523 -6.50 3.64 -0.87
CA ASP A 523 -6.95 2.45 -0.13
C ASP A 523 -8.47 2.30 -0.18
N TYR A 524 -8.93 1.10 0.15
CA TYR A 524 -10.30 0.81 0.52
C TYR A 524 -10.37 0.26 1.94
N ALA A 525 -11.52 0.44 2.60
CA ALA A 525 -11.77 -0.10 3.93
C ALA A 525 -13.04 -0.96 3.94
N VAL A 526 -13.17 -1.76 4.99
CA VAL A 526 -14.36 -2.57 5.25
C VAL A 526 -15.04 -2.17 6.55
N VAL A 527 -16.37 -2.21 6.56
CA VAL A 527 -17.17 -2.10 7.78
C VAL A 527 -17.35 -3.49 8.34
N GLU A 528 -16.77 -3.75 9.52
CA GLU A 528 -16.84 -5.08 10.15
C GLU A 528 -18.26 -5.52 10.45
N ASN A 529 -18.50 -6.80 10.25
CA ASN A 529 -19.79 -7.44 10.53
C ASN A 529 -19.92 -7.96 11.97
N THR A 530 -18.82 -8.02 12.70
CA THR A 530 -18.83 -8.53 14.07
C THR A 530 -19.45 -7.51 15.03
N GLU A 531 -20.60 -7.82 15.59
CA GLU A 531 -20.95 -7.31 16.91
C GLU A 531 -19.89 -7.82 17.90
N ASN A 532 -19.45 -6.97 18.83
CA ASN A 532 -18.79 -7.44 20.03
C ASN A 532 -19.76 -8.40 20.74
N VAL A 533 -19.72 -9.66 20.37
CA VAL A 533 -20.29 -10.72 21.19
C VAL A 533 -19.37 -10.75 22.39
N SER A 534 -19.77 -10.04 23.44
CA SER A 534 -19.19 -10.29 24.77
C SER A 534 -19.24 -11.79 24.98
N PRO A 535 -18.12 -12.43 25.30
CA PRO A 535 -18.18 -13.84 25.65
C PRO A 535 -19.16 -13.97 26.80
N ILE A 536 -20.25 -14.74 26.56
CA ILE A 536 -21.21 -15.14 27.59
C ILE A 536 -20.46 -15.94 28.65
#